data_d022d814ad08eeb6bc7ec953baf41d65
#
_entry.id   d022d814ad08eeb6bc7ec953baf41d65
#
_cell.length_a   1.000
_cell.length_b   1.000
_cell.length_c   1.000
_cell.angle_alpha   90.00
_cell.angle_beta   90.00
_cell.angle_gamma   90.00
#
_symmetry.space_group_name_H-M   'P 1'
#
loop_
_entity.id
_entity.type
_entity.pdbx_description
1 polymer ?
#
loop_
_entity_poly.entity_id
_entity_poly.type
_entity_poly.pdbx_seq_one_letter_code
_entity_poly.pdbx_strand_id
1 'polypeptide(L)'
;MSDEDERSFGGLARLYGVTGAAQIRAAHVLVIGIGGVGSWAAECLARSGVGCITLVDMDHVAESNINRQIHATAATIGMSKIEAMQGRIASYAPNCRVLGIDDFVTPENWLEILAQSSQLQAVDAVLDCCDQVKSKTALAAWARQKSVKKNCAFISVGAAGGKRRADLLEIADLQAVTHDPLLAQVRYRLRKAAKDAIKIGAAQAGFAALNAEIMPKNASAKAKPKPLGIACVFSREAVARPHASCGLDDNTAPGAGGQALNCAGYGSVVSVTASFGMAAAGWVLDGLAG
;
A
#
# COMPACT_ATOMS: atom_id res chain seq x y z
N MET A 1 22.95 -19.56 -6.24
CA MET A 1 21.63 -20.09 -5.87
C MET A 1 21.88 -21.45 -5.24
N SER A 2 21.45 -21.68 -4.02
CA SER A 2 21.55 -23.02 -3.43
C SER A 2 20.54 -23.94 -4.10
N ASP A 3 20.80 -25.26 -4.13
CA ASP A 3 19.84 -26.26 -4.65
C ASP A 3 18.48 -26.20 -3.91
N GLU A 4 18.46 -25.65 -2.72
CA GLU A 4 17.29 -25.45 -1.88
C GLU A 4 16.44 -24.27 -2.36
N ASP A 5 17.08 -23.17 -2.76
CA ASP A 5 16.40 -22.00 -3.36
C ASP A 5 15.78 -22.36 -4.71
N GLU A 6 16.44 -23.19 -5.51
CA GLU A 6 15.93 -23.63 -6.81
C GLU A 6 14.69 -24.52 -6.66
N ARG A 7 14.66 -25.39 -5.66
CA ARG A 7 13.49 -26.21 -5.34
C ARG A 7 12.31 -25.37 -4.83
N SER A 8 12.59 -24.38 -3.99
CA SER A 8 11.56 -23.54 -3.38
C SER A 8 10.96 -22.51 -4.35
N PHE A 9 11.79 -21.89 -5.19
CA PHE A 9 11.41 -20.76 -6.03
C PHE A 9 11.57 -20.98 -7.55
N GLY A 10 11.88 -22.19 -7.99
CA GLY A 10 12.05 -22.52 -9.43
C GLY A 10 10.81 -22.26 -10.30
N GLY A 11 9.61 -22.20 -9.69
CA GLY A 11 8.39 -21.80 -10.36
C GLY A 11 8.42 -20.36 -10.87
N LEU A 12 9.11 -19.45 -10.17
CA LEU A 12 9.25 -18.05 -10.59
C LEU A 12 10.05 -17.91 -11.88
N ALA A 13 11.15 -18.66 -12.02
CA ALA A 13 11.97 -18.63 -13.24
C ALA A 13 11.19 -19.14 -14.48
N ARG A 14 10.24 -20.07 -14.28
CA ARG A 14 9.32 -20.51 -15.36
C ARG A 14 8.28 -19.47 -15.74
N LEU A 15 7.87 -18.61 -14.78
CA LEU A 15 6.85 -17.58 -14.99
C LEU A 15 7.45 -16.27 -15.51
N TYR A 16 8.51 -15.78 -14.87
CA TYR A 16 9.13 -14.47 -15.14
C TYR A 16 10.43 -14.56 -15.96
N GLY A 17 10.85 -15.75 -16.34
CA GLY A 17 12.18 -15.99 -16.93
C GLY A 17 13.28 -15.94 -15.86
N VAL A 18 14.48 -16.40 -16.23
CA VAL A 18 15.64 -16.44 -15.33
C VAL A 18 16.03 -15.03 -14.87
N THR A 19 16.03 -14.07 -15.80
CA THR A 19 16.38 -12.67 -15.50
C THR A 19 15.36 -12.02 -14.58
N GLY A 20 14.07 -12.12 -14.87
CA GLY A 20 13.01 -11.54 -14.02
C GLY A 20 13.01 -12.14 -12.61
N ALA A 21 13.18 -13.46 -12.49
CA ALA A 21 13.30 -14.12 -11.20
C ALA A 21 14.55 -13.66 -10.42
N ALA A 22 15.67 -13.38 -11.10
CA ALA A 22 16.86 -12.82 -10.48
C ALA A 22 16.64 -11.38 -9.99
N GLN A 23 15.93 -10.55 -10.78
CA GLN A 23 15.56 -9.18 -10.40
C GLN A 23 14.64 -9.17 -9.16
N ILE A 24 13.63 -10.03 -9.11
CA ILE A 24 12.75 -10.19 -7.93
C ILE A 24 13.57 -10.56 -6.69
N ARG A 25 14.50 -11.52 -6.80
CA ARG A 25 15.36 -11.92 -5.68
C ARG A 25 16.32 -10.83 -5.20
N ALA A 26 16.78 -9.99 -6.10
CA ALA A 26 17.65 -8.87 -5.76
C ALA A 26 16.88 -7.66 -5.19
N ALA A 27 15.58 -7.62 -5.36
CA ALA A 27 14.76 -6.45 -5.04
C ALA A 27 14.59 -6.21 -3.54
N HIS A 28 14.44 -4.93 -3.21
CA HIS A 28 14.04 -4.44 -1.89
C HIS A 28 12.66 -3.76 -1.96
N VAL A 29 11.70 -4.29 -1.23
CA VAL A 29 10.32 -3.80 -1.22
C VAL A 29 9.95 -3.28 0.16
N LEU A 30 9.42 -2.04 0.21
CA LEU A 30 8.93 -1.40 1.43
C LEU A 30 7.41 -1.54 1.53
N VAL A 31 6.91 -2.13 2.61
CA VAL A 31 5.47 -2.30 2.90
C VAL A 31 5.09 -1.41 4.08
N ILE A 32 4.22 -0.44 3.84
CA ILE A 32 3.76 0.54 4.82
C ILE A 32 2.38 0.14 5.33
N GLY A 33 2.29 -0.17 6.63
CA GLY A 33 1.10 -0.71 7.27
C GLY A 33 0.93 -2.20 7.00
N ILE A 34 1.20 -3.05 8.02
CA ILE A 34 1.05 -4.51 7.93
C ILE A 34 -0.22 -5.02 8.63
N GLY A 35 -1.31 -4.30 8.45
CA GLY A 35 -2.64 -4.72 8.87
C GLY A 35 -3.24 -5.79 7.95
N GLY A 36 -4.57 -5.77 7.77
CA GLY A 36 -5.31 -6.78 7.00
C GLY A 36 -4.90 -6.89 5.53
N VAL A 37 -4.33 -5.84 4.94
CA VAL A 37 -3.86 -5.84 3.54
C VAL A 37 -2.36 -6.06 3.47
N GLY A 38 -1.57 -5.24 4.18
CA GLY A 38 -0.11 -5.27 4.05
C GLY A 38 0.53 -6.53 4.58
N SER A 39 -0.06 -7.22 5.57
CA SER A 39 0.44 -8.51 6.03
C SER A 39 0.38 -9.58 4.92
N TRP A 40 -0.69 -9.61 4.12
CA TRP A 40 -0.81 -10.51 2.98
C TRP A 40 0.08 -10.08 1.79
N ALA A 41 0.30 -8.78 1.62
CA ALA A 41 1.26 -8.31 0.63
C ALA A 41 2.68 -8.76 0.98
N ALA A 42 3.11 -8.60 2.24
CA ALA A 42 4.42 -9.05 2.72
C ALA A 42 4.58 -10.58 2.60
N GLU A 43 3.53 -11.36 2.97
CA GLU A 43 3.50 -12.81 2.77
C GLU A 43 3.69 -13.19 1.30
N CYS A 44 2.98 -12.53 0.39
CA CYS A 44 3.08 -12.78 -1.05
C CYS A 44 4.47 -12.46 -1.59
N LEU A 45 5.04 -11.33 -1.23
CA LEU A 45 6.39 -10.91 -1.65
C LEU A 45 7.46 -11.92 -1.18
N ALA A 46 7.41 -12.31 0.10
CA ALA A 46 8.35 -13.29 0.66
C ALA A 46 8.22 -14.67 -0.02
N ARG A 47 6.99 -15.16 -0.24
CA ARG A 47 6.73 -16.41 -0.97
C ARG A 47 7.09 -16.34 -2.45
N SER A 48 7.20 -15.15 -2.99
CA SER A 48 7.67 -14.91 -4.36
C SER A 48 9.18 -14.66 -4.43
N GLY A 49 9.91 -14.91 -3.35
CA GLY A 49 11.37 -14.87 -3.32
C GLY A 49 11.99 -13.47 -3.34
N VAL A 50 11.25 -12.42 -2.95
CA VAL A 50 11.83 -11.08 -2.77
C VAL A 50 12.92 -11.15 -1.70
N GLY A 51 14.11 -10.63 -2.02
CA GLY A 51 15.29 -10.80 -1.18
C GLY A 51 15.35 -9.87 0.04
N CYS A 52 14.68 -8.70 -0.03
CA CYS A 52 14.63 -7.75 1.08
C CYS A 52 13.24 -7.14 1.20
N ILE A 53 12.66 -7.16 2.40
CA ILE A 53 11.38 -6.52 2.71
C ILE A 53 11.58 -5.63 3.94
N THR A 54 11.22 -4.35 3.84
CA THR A 54 11.09 -3.50 5.02
C THR A 54 9.62 -3.37 5.38
N LEU A 55 9.28 -3.60 6.64
CA LEU A 55 7.95 -3.48 7.21
C LEU A 55 7.89 -2.23 8.08
N VAL A 56 6.86 -1.40 7.90
CA VAL A 56 6.63 -0.19 8.72
C VAL A 56 5.26 -0.29 9.38
N ASP A 57 5.23 -0.43 10.67
CA ASP A 57 4.01 -0.48 11.50
C ASP A 57 4.43 -0.34 12.98
N MET A 58 3.63 0.28 13.84
CA MET A 58 3.94 0.33 15.29
C MET A 58 2.86 -0.33 16.16
N ASP A 59 1.87 -0.97 15.53
CA ASP A 59 0.82 -1.65 16.26
C ASP A 59 1.27 -3.02 16.79
N HIS A 60 0.52 -3.50 17.77
CA HIS A 60 0.61 -4.86 18.28
C HIS A 60 -0.54 -5.72 17.75
N VAL A 61 -0.33 -7.02 17.74
CA VAL A 61 -1.34 -8.01 17.35
C VAL A 61 -2.44 -8.06 18.40
N ALA A 62 -3.69 -7.85 17.99
CA ALA A 62 -4.88 -7.95 18.81
C ALA A 62 -5.77 -9.13 18.38
N GLU A 63 -6.60 -9.64 19.26
CA GLU A 63 -7.56 -10.72 18.95
C GLU A 63 -8.46 -10.37 17.78
N SER A 64 -8.90 -9.11 17.69
CA SER A 64 -9.72 -8.59 16.58
C SER A 64 -9.02 -8.59 15.22
N ASN A 65 -7.72 -8.91 15.17
CA ASN A 65 -6.95 -9.00 13.92
C ASN A 65 -7.00 -10.39 13.30
N ILE A 66 -7.33 -11.43 14.08
CA ILE A 66 -7.28 -12.86 13.69
C ILE A 66 -8.10 -13.12 12.42
N ASN A 67 -9.22 -12.43 12.24
CA ASN A 67 -10.13 -12.64 11.12
C ASN A 67 -9.57 -12.21 9.75
N ARG A 68 -8.42 -11.46 9.71
CA ARG A 68 -7.94 -10.87 8.45
C ARG A 68 -6.43 -10.62 8.34
N GLN A 69 -5.64 -10.72 9.41
CA GLN A 69 -4.18 -10.50 9.38
C GLN A 69 -3.47 -11.84 9.49
N ILE A 70 -2.60 -12.17 8.53
CA ILE A 70 -1.98 -13.50 8.43
C ILE A 70 -1.07 -13.85 9.60
N HIS A 71 -0.42 -12.87 10.22
CA HIS A 71 0.46 -13.04 11.37
C HIS A 71 -0.29 -13.07 12.71
N ALA A 72 -1.58 -12.73 12.72
CA ALA A 72 -2.40 -12.73 13.92
C ALA A 72 -2.91 -14.14 14.23
N THR A 73 -2.37 -14.74 15.27
CA THR A 73 -2.71 -16.07 15.79
C THR A 73 -2.80 -16.02 17.32
N ALA A 74 -3.36 -17.03 17.96
CA ALA A 74 -3.39 -17.11 19.43
C ALA A 74 -1.98 -16.98 20.06
N ALA A 75 -0.96 -17.48 19.38
CA ALA A 75 0.43 -17.43 19.85
C ALA A 75 1.11 -16.07 19.69
N THR A 76 0.56 -15.17 18.86
CA THR A 76 1.18 -13.88 18.54
C THR A 76 0.44 -12.68 19.11
N ILE A 77 -0.70 -12.89 19.79
CA ILE A 77 -1.44 -11.82 20.47
C ILE A 77 -0.53 -11.08 21.46
N GLY A 78 -0.51 -9.75 21.37
CA GLY A 78 0.33 -8.88 22.19
C GLY A 78 1.75 -8.65 21.65
N MET A 79 2.22 -9.43 20.68
CA MET A 79 3.50 -9.17 19.99
C MET A 79 3.41 -7.94 19.08
N SER A 80 4.55 -7.28 18.84
CA SER A 80 4.64 -6.32 17.73
C SER A 80 4.25 -7.01 16.42
N LYS A 81 3.45 -6.34 15.57
CA LYS A 81 3.09 -6.89 14.25
C LYS A 81 4.33 -7.17 13.41
N ILE A 82 5.36 -6.33 13.52
CA ILE A 82 6.63 -6.50 12.83
C ILE A 82 7.29 -7.80 13.27
N GLU A 83 7.48 -8.02 14.57
CA GLU A 83 8.11 -9.23 15.11
C GLU A 83 7.32 -10.49 14.72
N ALA A 84 6.01 -10.46 14.84
CA ALA A 84 5.15 -11.57 14.44
C ALA A 84 5.30 -11.90 12.94
N MET A 85 5.40 -10.89 12.09
CA MET A 85 5.56 -11.08 10.64
C MET A 85 6.98 -11.52 10.27
N GLN A 86 8.02 -10.99 10.92
CA GLN A 86 9.41 -11.42 10.77
C GLN A 86 9.57 -12.91 11.12
N GLY A 87 9.07 -13.33 12.29
CA GLY A 87 9.11 -14.74 12.71
C GLY A 87 8.36 -15.65 11.73
N ARG A 88 7.22 -15.19 11.23
CA ARG A 88 6.46 -15.92 10.23
C ARG A 88 7.22 -16.09 8.92
N ILE A 89 7.77 -15.02 8.36
CA ILE A 89 8.54 -15.09 7.10
C ILE A 89 9.79 -15.95 7.27
N ALA A 90 10.51 -15.82 8.38
CA ALA A 90 11.70 -16.62 8.66
C ALA A 90 11.41 -18.13 8.66
N SER A 91 10.19 -18.55 9.00
CA SER A 91 9.80 -19.98 9.05
C SER A 91 9.75 -20.67 7.68
N TYR A 92 9.64 -19.92 6.57
CA TYR A 92 9.53 -20.50 5.21
C TYR A 92 10.42 -19.81 4.16
N ALA A 93 10.93 -18.62 4.44
CA ALA A 93 11.82 -17.86 3.58
C ALA A 93 13.03 -17.30 4.38
N PRO A 94 13.87 -18.17 4.96
CA PRO A 94 14.94 -17.74 5.86
C PRO A 94 15.98 -16.84 5.16
N ASN A 95 16.10 -16.89 3.84
CA ASN A 95 16.99 -16.06 3.04
C ASN A 95 16.38 -14.68 2.72
N CYS A 96 15.11 -14.45 2.97
CA CYS A 96 14.50 -13.14 2.83
C CYS A 96 14.88 -12.25 4.03
N ARG A 97 15.60 -11.17 3.77
CA ARG A 97 15.96 -10.21 4.82
C ARG A 97 14.77 -9.32 5.14
N VAL A 98 14.22 -9.45 6.34
CA VAL A 98 13.08 -8.64 6.78
C VAL A 98 13.53 -7.61 7.81
N LEU A 99 13.44 -6.33 7.44
CA LEU A 99 13.72 -5.20 8.31
C LEU A 99 12.40 -4.67 8.92
N GLY A 100 12.46 -4.19 10.14
CA GLY A 100 11.33 -3.57 10.82
C GLY A 100 11.60 -2.12 11.18
N ILE A 101 10.64 -1.22 10.95
CA ILE A 101 10.65 0.14 11.44
C ILE A 101 9.39 0.33 12.28
N ASP A 102 9.58 0.43 13.59
CA ASP A 102 8.51 0.57 14.58
C ASP A 102 8.06 2.04 14.64
N ASP A 103 7.31 2.47 13.62
CA ASP A 103 6.80 3.84 13.51
C ASP A 103 5.57 3.87 12.59
N PHE A 104 4.79 4.96 12.67
CA PHE A 104 3.77 5.30 11.69
C PHE A 104 4.31 6.30 10.67
N VAL A 105 4.04 6.05 9.40
CA VAL A 105 4.36 7.02 8.35
C VAL A 105 3.48 8.27 8.51
N THR A 106 4.12 9.43 8.57
CA THR A 106 3.50 10.74 8.53
C THR A 106 4.08 11.58 7.39
N PRO A 107 3.44 12.69 7.01
CA PRO A 107 4.04 13.62 6.03
C PRO A 107 5.42 14.16 6.46
N GLU A 108 5.65 14.25 7.77
CA GLU A 108 6.84 14.84 8.36
C GLU A 108 8.02 13.87 8.40
N ASN A 109 7.78 12.57 8.72
CA ASN A 109 8.84 11.56 8.89
C ASN A 109 9.08 10.66 7.67
N TRP A 110 8.26 10.75 6.61
CA TRP A 110 8.33 9.83 5.46
C TRP A 110 9.73 9.70 4.85
N LEU A 111 10.41 10.84 4.64
CA LEU A 111 11.73 10.81 4.02
C LEU A 111 12.81 10.20 4.94
N GLU A 112 12.64 10.32 6.24
CA GLU A 112 13.51 9.68 7.22
C GLU A 112 13.31 8.16 7.23
N ILE A 113 12.06 7.69 7.24
CA ILE A 113 11.71 6.28 7.11
C ILE A 113 12.28 5.68 5.81
N LEU A 114 12.16 6.39 4.69
CA LEU A 114 12.73 5.96 3.42
C LEU A 114 14.26 5.88 3.48
N ALA A 115 14.91 6.85 4.12
CA ALA A 115 16.36 6.87 4.30
C ALA A 115 16.82 5.70 5.18
N GLN A 116 16.14 5.41 6.29
CA GLN A 116 16.41 4.25 7.15
C GLN A 116 16.24 2.94 6.37
N SER A 117 15.16 2.79 5.61
CA SER A 117 14.91 1.62 4.76
C SER A 117 16.04 1.41 3.74
N SER A 118 16.58 2.49 3.20
CA SER A 118 17.59 2.47 2.13
C SER A 118 19.02 2.29 2.62
N GLN A 119 19.29 2.18 3.94
CA GLN A 119 20.64 2.11 4.49
C GLN A 119 21.46 0.91 3.99
N LEU A 120 20.79 -0.21 3.74
CA LEU A 120 21.45 -1.44 3.28
C LEU A 120 21.34 -1.65 1.77
N GLN A 121 20.27 -1.17 1.17
CA GLN A 121 19.98 -1.32 -0.25
C GLN A 121 18.88 -0.32 -0.65
N ALA A 122 18.98 0.27 -1.85
CA ALA A 122 17.93 1.14 -2.39
C ALA A 122 16.57 0.43 -2.43
N VAL A 123 15.50 1.16 -2.18
CA VAL A 123 14.13 0.64 -2.25
C VAL A 123 13.66 0.67 -3.71
N ASP A 124 13.34 -0.49 -4.26
CA ASP A 124 12.88 -0.67 -5.64
C ASP A 124 11.36 -0.49 -5.78
N ALA A 125 10.60 -0.77 -4.72
CA ALA A 125 9.15 -0.59 -4.72
C ALA A 125 8.60 -0.24 -3.33
N VAL A 126 7.52 0.55 -3.31
CA VAL A 126 6.77 0.92 -2.10
C VAL A 126 5.31 0.53 -2.26
N LEU A 127 4.80 -0.28 -1.33
CA LEU A 127 3.39 -0.61 -1.17
C LEU A 127 2.80 0.20 -0.02
N ASP A 128 1.89 1.10 -0.33
CA ASP A 128 1.16 1.89 0.65
C ASP A 128 -0.14 1.18 1.03
N CYS A 129 -0.09 0.42 2.12
CA CYS A 129 -1.22 -0.31 2.71
C CYS A 129 -1.77 0.37 3.98
N CYS A 130 -1.30 1.58 4.32
CA CYS A 130 -1.82 2.34 5.46
C CYS A 130 -3.25 2.85 5.19
N ASP A 131 -3.98 3.21 6.23
CA ASP A 131 -5.36 3.71 6.15
C ASP A 131 -5.49 5.22 6.45
N GLN A 132 -4.36 5.89 6.73
CA GLN A 132 -4.30 7.30 7.06
C GLN A 132 -4.26 8.18 5.81
N VAL A 133 -5.33 8.96 5.58
CA VAL A 133 -5.44 9.84 4.39
C VAL A 133 -4.28 10.82 4.25
N LYS A 134 -3.76 11.37 5.37
CA LYS A 134 -2.65 12.34 5.35
C LYS A 134 -1.38 11.67 4.84
N SER A 135 -1.02 10.54 5.41
CA SER A 135 0.15 9.73 5.04
C SER A 135 0.07 9.27 3.59
N LYS A 136 -1.06 8.66 3.18
CA LYS A 136 -1.30 8.28 1.78
C LYS A 136 -1.15 9.45 0.81
N THR A 137 -1.62 10.65 1.19
CA THR A 137 -1.50 11.83 0.34
C THR A 137 -0.04 12.24 0.18
N ALA A 138 0.76 12.20 1.26
CA ALA A 138 2.19 12.52 1.22
C ALA A 138 2.98 11.51 0.38
N LEU A 139 2.74 10.21 0.59
CA LEU A 139 3.34 9.13 -0.19
C LEU A 139 2.99 9.25 -1.69
N ALA A 140 1.73 9.49 -2.00
CA ALA A 140 1.28 9.68 -3.37
C ALA A 140 1.89 10.93 -4.03
N ALA A 141 2.06 12.02 -3.27
CA ALA A 141 2.73 13.23 -3.77
C ALA A 141 4.23 12.98 -4.04
N TRP A 142 4.91 12.26 -3.13
CA TRP A 142 6.30 11.84 -3.30
C TRP A 142 6.46 10.93 -4.53
N ALA A 143 5.64 9.91 -4.67
CA ALA A 143 5.70 8.96 -5.78
C ALA A 143 5.53 9.60 -7.16
N ARG A 144 4.91 10.78 -7.25
CA ARG A 144 4.73 11.52 -8.50
C ARG A 144 5.96 12.30 -8.96
N GLN A 145 6.99 12.43 -8.14
CA GLN A 145 8.23 13.09 -8.52
C GLN A 145 8.92 12.29 -9.65
N LYS A 146 9.45 12.99 -10.65
CA LYS A 146 10.09 12.34 -11.82
C LYS A 146 11.26 11.43 -11.43
N SER A 147 12.05 11.84 -10.44
CA SER A 147 13.17 11.05 -9.91
C SER A 147 12.69 9.73 -9.28
N VAL A 148 11.59 9.75 -8.55
CA VAL A 148 11.01 8.56 -7.92
C VAL A 148 10.44 7.61 -8.97
N LYS A 149 9.60 8.11 -9.89
CA LYS A 149 8.96 7.29 -10.94
C LYS A 149 9.95 6.51 -11.80
N LYS A 150 11.17 7.01 -11.95
CA LYS A 150 12.21 6.36 -12.76
C LYS A 150 12.86 5.18 -12.03
N ASN A 151 12.92 5.24 -10.71
CA ASN A 151 13.78 4.36 -9.91
C ASN A 151 13.05 3.54 -8.86
N CYS A 152 11.78 3.82 -8.59
CA CYS A 152 11.02 3.15 -7.55
C CYS A 152 9.56 2.99 -7.98
N ALA A 153 9.06 1.76 -7.99
CA ALA A 153 7.64 1.49 -8.22
C ALA A 153 6.81 1.90 -7.00
N PHE A 154 5.59 2.38 -7.23
CA PHE A 154 4.68 2.76 -6.15
C PHE A 154 3.25 2.33 -6.44
N ILE A 155 2.63 1.66 -5.47
CA ILE A 155 1.21 1.33 -5.52
C ILE A 155 0.55 1.66 -4.19
N SER A 156 -0.63 2.29 -4.23
CA SER A 156 -1.42 2.62 -3.05
C SER A 156 -2.67 1.75 -3.00
N VAL A 157 -2.97 1.19 -1.83
CA VAL A 157 -4.11 0.31 -1.66
C VAL A 157 -5.26 1.07 -1.01
N GLY A 158 -6.46 0.92 -1.57
CA GLY A 158 -7.69 1.51 -1.07
C GLY A 158 -8.26 0.78 0.15
N ALA A 159 -9.45 1.20 0.54
CA ALA A 159 -10.14 0.64 1.70
C ALA A 159 -10.76 -0.73 1.39
N ALA A 160 -10.32 -1.76 2.13
CA ALA A 160 -10.88 -3.11 2.07
C ALA A 160 -12.08 -3.30 3.00
N GLY A 161 -12.29 -2.42 3.99
CA GLY A 161 -13.40 -2.47 4.92
C GLY A 161 -14.76 -2.20 4.24
N GLY A 162 -15.82 -2.86 4.75
CA GLY A 162 -17.17 -2.73 4.22
C GLY A 162 -17.40 -3.41 2.87
N LYS A 163 -16.52 -4.33 2.45
CA LYS A 163 -16.57 -5.05 1.18
C LYS A 163 -16.59 -6.56 1.43
N ARG A 164 -17.22 -7.31 0.54
CA ARG A 164 -17.42 -8.77 0.63
C ARG A 164 -16.96 -9.51 -0.62
N ARG A 165 -16.82 -8.80 -1.75
CA ARG A 165 -16.58 -9.39 -3.08
C ARG A 165 -15.13 -9.13 -3.53
N ALA A 166 -14.29 -10.14 -3.38
CA ALA A 166 -12.90 -10.10 -3.86
C ALA A 166 -12.80 -10.04 -5.40
N ASP A 167 -13.79 -10.61 -6.10
CA ASP A 167 -13.86 -10.65 -7.56
C ASP A 167 -14.15 -9.29 -8.23
N LEU A 168 -14.48 -8.26 -7.44
CA LEU A 168 -14.67 -6.88 -7.92
C LEU A 168 -13.43 -5.99 -7.73
N LEU A 169 -12.29 -6.60 -7.42
CA LEU A 169 -11.00 -5.93 -7.28
C LEU A 169 -10.46 -5.50 -8.65
N GLU A 170 -9.88 -4.31 -8.69
CA GLU A 170 -9.20 -3.77 -9.86
C GLU A 170 -7.92 -3.01 -9.48
N ILE A 171 -7.01 -2.90 -10.45
CA ILE A 171 -5.87 -2.00 -10.38
C ILE A 171 -6.04 -0.94 -11.48
N ALA A 172 -6.05 0.33 -11.07
CA ALA A 172 -6.14 1.44 -12.00
C ALA A 172 -5.43 2.69 -11.47
N ASP A 173 -5.23 3.67 -12.35
CA ASP A 173 -4.76 5.00 -11.92
C ASP A 173 -5.74 5.64 -10.93
N LEU A 174 -5.21 6.32 -9.92
CA LEU A 174 -5.99 7.03 -8.88
C LEU A 174 -7.09 7.93 -9.46
N GLN A 175 -6.88 8.44 -10.68
CA GLN A 175 -7.87 9.24 -11.40
C GLN A 175 -9.13 8.44 -11.76
N ALA A 176 -8.99 7.16 -12.06
CA ALA A 176 -10.07 6.26 -12.48
C ALA A 176 -10.77 5.54 -11.32
N VAL A 177 -10.20 5.57 -10.12
CA VAL A 177 -10.75 4.91 -8.93
C VAL A 177 -12.16 5.39 -8.61
N THR A 178 -13.05 4.44 -8.36
CA THR A 178 -14.45 4.67 -7.94
C THR A 178 -14.78 3.83 -6.70
N HIS A 179 -15.88 4.14 -6.00
CA HIS A 179 -16.39 3.38 -4.84
C HIS A 179 -15.39 3.19 -3.69
N ASP A 180 -14.36 4.04 -3.62
CA ASP A 180 -13.37 4.04 -2.55
C ASP A 180 -13.27 5.42 -1.90
N PRO A 181 -13.83 5.62 -0.72
CA PRO A 181 -13.83 6.91 -0.05
C PRO A 181 -12.43 7.34 0.41
N LEU A 182 -11.53 6.40 0.75
CA LEU A 182 -10.16 6.69 1.16
C LEU A 182 -9.37 7.27 -0.01
N LEU A 183 -9.32 6.58 -1.13
CA LEU A 183 -8.63 7.05 -2.33
C LEU A 183 -9.28 8.29 -2.96
N ALA A 184 -10.60 8.45 -2.83
CA ALA A 184 -11.28 9.67 -3.24
C ALA A 184 -10.79 10.89 -2.46
N GLN A 185 -10.56 10.76 -1.15
CA GLN A 185 -9.98 11.83 -0.33
C GLN A 185 -8.53 12.14 -0.71
N VAL A 186 -7.70 11.11 -0.95
CA VAL A 186 -6.32 11.29 -1.44
C VAL A 186 -6.32 12.07 -2.75
N ARG A 187 -7.14 11.64 -3.72
CA ARG A 187 -7.30 12.34 -5.01
C ARG A 187 -7.74 13.80 -4.83
N TYR A 188 -8.70 14.05 -3.96
CA TYR A 188 -9.17 15.42 -3.67
C TYR A 188 -8.05 16.29 -3.10
N ARG A 189 -7.29 15.78 -2.11
CA ARG A 189 -6.19 16.52 -1.46
C ARG A 189 -5.06 16.83 -2.43
N LEU A 190 -4.65 15.88 -3.26
CA LEU A 190 -3.63 16.10 -4.29
C LEU A 190 -4.06 17.18 -5.28
N ARG A 191 -5.32 17.18 -5.72
CA ARG A 191 -5.86 18.20 -6.61
C ARG A 191 -5.98 19.57 -5.95
N LYS A 192 -6.35 19.61 -4.67
CA LYS A 192 -6.42 20.87 -3.89
C LYS A 192 -5.05 21.48 -3.76
N ALA A 193 -4.04 20.70 -3.33
CA ALA A 193 -2.66 21.18 -3.21
C ALA A 193 -2.11 21.74 -4.53
N ALA A 194 -2.44 21.11 -5.67
CA ALA A 194 -2.09 21.61 -6.98
C ALA A 194 -2.72 22.98 -7.30
N LYS A 195 -4.01 23.14 -6.99
CA LYS A 195 -4.72 24.42 -7.20
C LYS A 195 -4.18 25.53 -6.31
N ASP A 196 -3.87 25.22 -5.06
CA ASP A 196 -3.35 26.20 -4.09
C ASP A 196 -1.94 26.65 -4.48
N ALA A 197 -1.08 25.75 -4.96
CA ALA A 197 0.26 26.09 -5.47
C ALA A 197 0.20 27.01 -6.69
N ILE A 198 -0.78 26.81 -7.59
CA ILE A 198 -0.98 27.71 -8.75
C ILE A 198 -1.41 29.12 -8.31
N LYS A 199 -2.24 29.22 -7.23
CA LYS A 199 -2.69 30.53 -6.71
C LYS A 199 -1.59 31.31 -5.99
N ILE A 200 -0.67 30.62 -5.31
CA ILE A 200 0.41 31.26 -4.54
C ILE A 200 1.52 31.81 -5.46
N GLY A 201 1.51 31.42 -6.73
CA GLY A 201 2.52 31.85 -7.71
C GLY A 201 3.88 31.16 -7.53
N ALA A 202 4.67 31.15 -8.58
CA ALA A 202 5.88 30.35 -8.78
C ALA A 202 7.06 30.58 -7.79
N ALA A 203 6.86 31.18 -6.64
CA ALA A 203 7.92 31.54 -5.68
C ALA A 203 8.60 30.34 -4.99
N GLN A 204 8.03 29.13 -5.07
CA GLN A 204 8.64 27.89 -4.55
C GLN A 204 8.76 26.86 -5.68
N ALA A 205 9.81 26.97 -6.47
CA ALA A 205 10.03 26.28 -7.74
C ALA A 205 9.90 24.75 -7.71
N GLY A 206 10.16 24.06 -6.62
CA GLY A 206 10.08 22.61 -6.53
C GLY A 206 8.64 22.07 -6.45
N PHE A 207 7.78 22.71 -5.67
CA PHE A 207 6.40 22.26 -5.45
C PHE A 207 5.45 22.71 -6.58
N ALA A 208 5.73 23.86 -7.20
CA ALA A 208 4.95 24.42 -8.32
C ALA A 208 5.13 23.61 -9.62
N ALA A 209 6.35 23.11 -9.89
CA ALA A 209 6.61 22.28 -11.06
C ALA A 209 5.87 20.94 -11.02
N LEU A 210 5.78 20.32 -9.84
CA LEU A 210 5.05 19.06 -9.64
C LEU A 210 3.55 19.23 -9.90
N ASN A 211 3.00 20.41 -9.57
CA ASN A 211 1.57 20.69 -9.63
C ASN A 211 1.09 21.21 -10.99
N ALA A 212 1.98 21.76 -11.81
CA ALA A 212 1.64 22.25 -13.15
C ALA A 212 1.25 21.11 -14.12
N GLU A 213 1.72 19.87 -13.86
CA GLU A 213 1.34 18.69 -14.64
C GLU A 213 -0.07 18.16 -14.33
N ILE A 214 -0.69 18.55 -13.20
CA ILE A 214 -1.98 18.02 -12.76
C ILE A 214 -3.18 18.70 -13.46
N MET A 215 -3.02 19.95 -13.88
CA MET A 215 -4.13 20.72 -14.44
C MET A 215 -3.81 21.15 -15.89
N PRO A 216 -4.61 20.75 -16.86
CA PRO A 216 -4.52 21.34 -18.21
C PRO A 216 -4.91 22.81 -18.13
N LYS A 217 -4.09 23.67 -18.74
CA LYS A 217 -4.29 25.13 -18.78
C LYS A 217 -5.60 25.58 -19.47
N ASN A 218 -6.25 24.68 -20.22
CA ASN A 218 -7.55 24.91 -20.88
C ASN A 218 -8.31 23.57 -20.93
N ALA A 219 -9.05 23.23 -19.88
CA ALA A 219 -9.99 22.12 -19.92
C ALA A 219 -11.32 22.60 -20.52
N SER A 220 -11.57 22.34 -21.79
CA SER A 220 -12.93 22.31 -22.30
C SER A 220 -13.72 21.25 -21.51
N ALA A 221 -14.98 21.50 -21.20
CA ALA A 221 -15.84 20.66 -20.35
C ALA A 221 -16.03 19.18 -20.82
N LYS A 222 -15.35 18.74 -21.86
CA LYS A 222 -15.43 17.40 -22.48
C LYS A 222 -14.12 16.58 -22.44
N ALA A 223 -12.98 17.11 -21.96
CA ALA A 223 -11.75 16.35 -21.92
C ALA A 223 -11.74 15.40 -20.70
N LYS A 224 -11.48 14.10 -20.92
CA LYS A 224 -11.26 13.14 -19.83
C LYS A 224 -10.09 13.63 -18.97
N PRO A 225 -10.22 13.65 -17.64
CA PRO A 225 -9.16 14.09 -16.76
C PRO A 225 -7.90 13.22 -16.95
N LYS A 226 -6.73 13.87 -17.03
CA LYS A 226 -5.44 13.19 -17.21
C LYS A 226 -5.15 12.25 -16.04
N PRO A 227 -4.51 11.09 -16.28
CA PRO A 227 -4.03 10.20 -15.23
C PRO A 227 -3.15 10.93 -14.21
N LEU A 228 -3.25 10.55 -12.95
CA LEU A 228 -2.40 11.07 -11.87
C LEU A 228 -1.05 10.35 -11.80
N GLY A 229 -0.94 9.20 -12.47
CA GLY A 229 0.28 8.40 -12.51
C GLY A 229 0.55 7.66 -11.20
N ILE A 230 -0.49 7.29 -10.47
CA ILE A 230 -0.45 6.51 -9.24
C ILE A 230 -1.31 5.27 -9.43
N ALA A 231 -0.67 4.10 -9.42
CA ALA A 231 -1.39 2.82 -9.40
C ALA A 231 -2.11 2.63 -8.07
N CYS A 232 -3.36 2.17 -8.14
CA CYS A 232 -4.17 1.92 -6.95
C CYS A 232 -4.89 0.58 -7.06
N VAL A 233 -4.83 -0.23 -5.99
CA VAL A 233 -5.74 -1.38 -5.79
C VAL A 233 -7.02 -0.87 -5.15
N PHE A 234 -8.16 -1.20 -5.71
CA PHE A 234 -9.47 -0.85 -5.16
C PHE A 234 -10.54 -1.87 -5.58
N SER A 235 -11.75 -1.74 -5.06
CA SER A 235 -12.88 -2.55 -5.50
C SER A 235 -14.02 -1.67 -5.99
N ARG A 236 -14.71 -2.10 -7.04
CA ARG A 236 -15.94 -1.45 -7.53
C ARG A 236 -17.16 -1.72 -6.65
N GLU A 237 -17.03 -2.58 -5.66
CA GLU A 237 -18.10 -2.80 -4.70
C GLU A 237 -18.35 -1.54 -3.87
N ALA A 238 -19.60 -1.15 -3.73
CA ALA A 238 -19.97 -0.07 -2.82
C ALA A 238 -19.68 -0.49 -1.37
N VAL A 239 -19.22 0.46 -0.54
CA VAL A 239 -18.98 0.20 0.89
C VAL A 239 -20.29 -0.11 1.58
N ALA A 240 -20.42 -1.33 2.13
CA ALA A 240 -21.58 -1.74 2.92
C ALA A 240 -21.51 -1.09 4.32
N ARG A 241 -22.63 -0.53 4.79
CA ARG A 241 -22.73 -0.06 6.17
C ARG A 241 -22.71 -1.24 7.15
N PRO A 242 -22.24 -1.03 8.39
CA PRO A 242 -22.36 -2.04 9.45
C PRO A 242 -23.80 -2.51 9.58
N HIS A 243 -24.00 -3.79 9.90
CA HIS A 243 -25.33 -4.35 10.09
C HIS A 243 -25.94 -3.81 11.40
N ALA A 244 -27.19 -3.38 11.37
CA ALA A 244 -27.86 -2.74 12.51
C ALA A 244 -27.92 -3.62 13.78
N SER A 245 -27.83 -4.96 13.63
CA SER A 245 -27.81 -5.90 14.76
C SER A 245 -26.48 -5.94 15.54
N CYS A 246 -25.43 -5.21 15.09
CA CYS A 246 -24.12 -5.21 15.76
C CYS A 246 -24.01 -4.23 16.94
N GLY A 247 -25.09 -3.59 17.38
CA GLY A 247 -25.13 -2.78 18.61
C GLY A 247 -24.19 -1.56 18.59
N LEU A 248 -23.83 -1.06 17.42
CA LEU A 248 -23.06 0.18 17.32
C LEU A 248 -24.00 1.35 17.65
N ASP A 249 -23.69 2.10 18.69
CA ASP A 249 -24.43 3.31 19.05
C ASP A 249 -24.50 4.25 17.85
N ASP A 250 -25.69 4.83 17.58
CA ASP A 250 -25.96 5.75 16.46
C ASP A 250 -25.03 6.98 16.41
N ASN A 251 -24.25 7.23 17.47
CA ASN A 251 -23.27 8.31 17.57
C ASN A 251 -21.91 8.04 16.90
N THR A 252 -21.68 6.85 16.35
CA THR A 252 -20.47 6.51 15.56
C THR A 252 -20.72 6.59 14.05
N ALA A 253 -21.46 7.62 13.61
CA ALA A 253 -21.72 7.82 12.19
C ALA A 253 -20.40 7.91 11.39
N PRO A 254 -20.23 7.10 10.34
CA PRO A 254 -19.03 7.16 9.51
C PRO A 254 -18.98 8.50 8.78
N GLY A 255 -18.06 9.38 9.15
CA GLY A 255 -17.86 10.62 8.40
C GLY A 255 -17.45 11.85 9.19
N ALA A 256 -17.56 11.88 10.50
CA ALA A 256 -17.14 13.03 11.30
C ALA A 256 -15.71 12.83 11.82
N GLY A 257 -14.74 13.42 11.12
CA GLY A 257 -13.39 13.66 11.65
C GLY A 257 -12.41 12.49 11.50
N GLY A 258 -11.78 12.34 10.32
CA GLY A 258 -10.40 11.83 10.18
C GLY A 258 -10.00 10.47 10.76
N GLN A 259 -10.92 9.71 11.33
CA GLN A 259 -10.64 8.39 11.88
C GLN A 259 -10.45 7.35 10.77
N ALA A 260 -9.51 6.44 10.97
CA ALA A 260 -9.26 5.31 10.10
C ALA A 260 -10.54 4.52 9.83
N LEU A 261 -10.79 4.09 8.59
CA LEU A 261 -12.01 3.36 8.20
C LEU A 261 -12.25 2.08 9.01
N ASN A 262 -11.18 1.45 9.52
CA ASN A 262 -11.29 0.30 10.43
C ASN A 262 -11.80 0.68 11.82
N CYS A 263 -11.51 1.89 12.29
CA CYS A 263 -12.03 2.43 13.56
C CYS A 263 -13.47 2.95 13.42
N ALA A 264 -13.97 3.13 12.20
CA ALA A 264 -15.32 3.58 11.91
C ALA A 264 -16.38 2.44 11.95
N GLY A 265 -16.04 1.27 12.51
CA GLY A 265 -16.98 0.16 12.69
C GLY A 265 -17.31 -0.64 11.43
N TYR A 266 -16.63 -0.43 10.31
CA TYR A 266 -16.82 -1.27 9.11
C TYR A 266 -16.25 -2.67 9.33
N GLY A 267 -17.08 -3.69 9.06
CA GLY A 267 -16.61 -5.08 9.04
C GLY A 267 -15.61 -5.33 7.92
N SER A 268 -14.77 -6.35 8.12
CA SER A 268 -13.80 -6.79 7.12
C SER A 268 -13.70 -8.32 7.09
N VAL A 269 -13.32 -8.87 5.96
CA VAL A 269 -13.17 -10.31 5.74
C VAL A 269 -11.87 -10.60 5.01
N VAL A 270 -11.22 -11.70 5.38
CA VAL A 270 -9.90 -12.07 4.84
C VAL A 270 -9.90 -12.23 3.31
N SER A 271 -10.98 -12.75 2.73
CA SER A 271 -11.07 -12.92 1.26
C SER A 271 -10.88 -11.62 0.49
N VAL A 272 -11.33 -10.49 1.04
CA VAL A 272 -11.13 -9.16 0.43
C VAL A 272 -9.75 -8.60 0.79
N THR A 273 -9.40 -8.57 2.07
CA THR A 273 -8.15 -7.94 2.52
C THR A 273 -6.92 -8.66 1.96
N ALA A 274 -6.94 -9.99 1.94
CA ALA A 274 -5.86 -10.79 1.35
C ALA A 274 -5.76 -10.56 -0.17
N SER A 275 -6.88 -10.55 -0.89
CA SER A 275 -6.87 -10.30 -2.33
C SER A 275 -6.31 -8.92 -2.70
N PHE A 276 -6.61 -7.89 -1.90
CA PHE A 276 -6.02 -6.56 -2.07
C PHE A 276 -4.49 -6.59 -1.88
N GLY A 277 -4.00 -7.26 -0.84
CA GLY A 277 -2.57 -7.42 -0.58
C GLY A 277 -1.86 -8.21 -1.67
N MET A 278 -2.44 -9.35 -2.07
CA MET A 278 -1.91 -10.21 -3.14
C MET A 278 -1.85 -9.48 -4.48
N ALA A 279 -2.89 -8.73 -4.84
CA ALA A 279 -2.92 -7.97 -6.09
C ALA A 279 -1.88 -6.83 -6.11
N ALA A 280 -1.69 -6.13 -4.99
CA ALA A 280 -0.67 -5.11 -4.87
C ALA A 280 0.75 -5.69 -5.00
N ALA A 281 1.00 -6.82 -4.33
CA ALA A 281 2.28 -7.54 -4.43
C ALA A 281 2.51 -8.07 -5.86
N GLY A 282 1.52 -8.67 -6.49
CA GLY A 282 1.61 -9.16 -7.87
C GLY A 282 1.96 -8.05 -8.86
N TRP A 283 1.32 -6.88 -8.74
CA TRP A 283 1.64 -5.72 -9.57
C TRP A 283 3.10 -5.25 -9.40
N VAL A 284 3.61 -5.29 -8.16
CA VAL A 284 5.02 -4.98 -7.90
C VAL A 284 5.96 -6.03 -8.49
N LEU A 285 5.65 -7.32 -8.33
CA LEU A 285 6.46 -8.41 -8.88
C LEU A 285 6.57 -8.33 -10.41
N ASP A 286 5.44 -8.04 -11.10
CA ASP A 286 5.44 -7.83 -12.55
C ASP A 286 6.34 -6.66 -12.95
N GLY A 287 6.28 -5.53 -12.20
CA GLY A 287 7.12 -4.36 -12.44
C GLY A 287 8.61 -4.60 -12.15
N LEU A 288 8.94 -5.45 -11.19
CA LEU A 288 10.32 -5.81 -10.84
C LEU A 288 10.94 -6.79 -11.86
N ALA A 289 10.12 -7.63 -12.45
CA ALA A 289 10.58 -8.63 -13.41
C ALA A 289 10.88 -8.04 -14.81
N GLY A 290 10.36 -6.84 -15.14
CA GLY A 290 10.59 -6.11 -16.39
C GLY A 290 9.47 -6.29 -17.38
#